data_588910df017106dac97717948e8279b1
#
_entry.id   588910df017106dac97717948e8279b1
#
_cell.length_a   1.000
_cell.length_b   1.000
_cell.length_c   1.000
_cell.angle_alpha   90.00
_cell.angle_beta   90.00
_cell.angle_gamma   90.00
#
_symmetry.space_group_name_H-M   'P 1'
#
loop_
_entity.id
_entity.type
_entity.pdbx_description
1 polymer ?
#
loop_
_entity_poly.entity_id
_entity_poly.type
_entity_poly.pdbx_seq_one_letter_code
_entity_poly.pdbx_strand_id
1 'polypeptide(L)'
;MRMPFARLTGLTAALVVASGCAFAQSWPSKPTTIIVPFGAGSGVDILGRHIANELQEKLGKPFVVENKVGANGNVAAAQAAKAPADGSTLLIVTPGIAVQN
;
A
#
# COMPACT_ATOMS: atom_id res chain seq x y z
N MET A 1 -10.46 45.58 35.88
CA MET A 1 -10.96 44.40 35.12
C MET A 1 -9.79 43.77 34.40
N ARG A 2 -9.38 42.60 34.84
CA ARG A 2 -8.25 41.89 34.25
C ARG A 2 -8.75 40.74 33.41
N MET A 3 -8.48 40.74 32.12
CA MET A 3 -8.85 39.67 31.19
C MET A 3 -7.86 38.52 31.31
N PRO A 4 -8.31 37.27 31.50
CA PRO A 4 -7.44 36.12 31.63
C PRO A 4 -6.99 35.63 30.24
N PHE A 5 -6.14 36.38 29.57
CA PHE A 5 -5.56 35.94 28.27
C PHE A 5 -4.63 34.73 28.41
N ALA A 6 -4.13 34.45 29.63
CA ALA A 6 -3.25 33.32 29.90
C ALA A 6 -3.96 31.95 29.81
N ARG A 7 -5.30 31.91 29.85
CA ARG A 7 -6.07 30.66 29.77
C ARG A 7 -6.36 30.21 28.35
N LEU A 8 -6.32 31.13 27.37
CA LEU A 8 -6.53 30.80 25.96
C LEU A 8 -5.28 30.22 25.31
N THR A 9 -4.09 30.58 25.79
CA THR A 9 -2.82 30.07 25.21
C THR A 9 -2.56 28.62 25.57
N GLY A 10 -3.09 28.11 26.69
CA GLY A 10 -2.96 26.69 27.07
C GLY A 10 -3.81 25.75 26.24
N LEU A 11 -4.98 26.22 25.77
CA LEU A 11 -5.90 25.37 25.00
C LEU A 11 -5.44 25.17 23.55
N THR A 12 -4.81 26.18 22.96
CA THR A 12 -4.25 26.08 21.59
C THR A 12 -2.99 25.22 21.53
N ALA A 13 -2.17 25.22 22.57
CA ALA A 13 -0.99 24.35 22.66
C ALA A 13 -1.38 22.87 22.80
N ALA A 14 -2.47 22.54 23.50
CA ALA A 14 -2.95 21.18 23.65
C ALA A 14 -3.52 20.58 22.35
N LEU A 15 -4.12 21.39 21.49
CA LEU A 15 -4.64 20.93 20.18
C LEU A 15 -3.52 20.59 19.19
N VAL A 16 -2.39 21.29 19.24
CA VAL A 16 -1.25 21.04 18.33
C VAL A 16 -0.51 19.76 18.67
N VAL A 17 -0.46 19.37 19.94
CA VAL A 17 0.18 18.12 20.37
C VAL A 17 -0.66 16.88 20.03
N ALA A 18 -1.99 17.01 19.99
CA ALA A 18 -2.88 15.90 19.64
C ALA A 18 -2.84 15.50 18.15
N SER A 19 -2.42 16.41 17.27
CA SER A 19 -2.29 16.11 15.83
C SER A 19 -1.00 15.33 15.45
N GLY A 20 -0.04 15.21 16.36
CA GLY A 20 1.21 14.49 16.10
C GLY A 20 1.13 12.96 16.24
N CYS A 21 0.06 12.42 16.81
CA CYS A 21 -0.06 10.97 17.05
C CYS A 21 -0.75 10.18 15.92
N ALA A 22 -1.19 10.83 14.84
CA ALA A 22 -1.92 10.18 13.76
C ALA A 22 -1.03 9.42 12.75
N PHE A 23 0.29 9.48 12.87
CA PHE A 23 1.23 8.93 11.88
C PHE A 23 1.93 7.65 12.30
N ALA A 24 1.40 6.92 13.28
CA ALA A 24 2.08 5.78 13.88
C ALA A 24 1.78 4.42 13.23
N GLN A 25 1.18 4.36 12.04
CA GLN A 25 1.01 3.09 11.32
C GLN A 25 2.16 2.87 10.35
N SER A 26 3.10 2.00 10.72
CA SER A 26 4.17 1.56 9.83
C SER A 26 3.62 0.55 8.82
N TRP A 27 3.79 0.84 7.54
CA TRP A 27 3.55 -0.11 6.47
C TRP A 27 4.87 -0.87 6.15
N PRO A 28 4.83 -2.17 5.85
CA PRO A 28 3.68 -3.07 5.90
C PRO A 28 3.37 -3.55 7.33
N SER A 29 2.11 -3.55 7.72
CA SER A 29 1.66 -4.04 9.04
C SER A 29 1.29 -5.52 9.03
N LYS A 30 1.08 -6.10 7.86
CA LYS A 30 0.69 -7.49 7.61
C LYS A 30 1.30 -8.00 6.30
N PRO A 31 1.25 -9.30 6.02
CA PRO A 31 1.72 -9.84 4.74
C PRO A 31 1.08 -9.13 3.55
N THR A 32 1.90 -8.82 2.54
CA THR A 32 1.47 -8.10 1.34
C THR A 32 1.44 -9.06 0.16
N THR A 33 0.36 -9.01 -0.61
CA THR A 33 0.20 -9.79 -1.84
C THR A 33 0.54 -8.93 -3.05
N ILE A 34 1.39 -9.45 -3.93
CA ILE A 34 1.70 -8.83 -5.24
C ILE A 34 0.99 -9.64 -6.32
N ILE A 35 0.00 -9.04 -6.95
CA ILE A 35 -0.74 -9.67 -8.04
C ILE A 35 0.01 -9.46 -9.35
N VAL A 36 0.31 -10.57 -10.03
CA VAL A 36 0.94 -10.60 -11.35
C VAL A 36 -0.10 -11.08 -12.36
N PRO A 37 -0.42 -10.29 -13.41
CA PRO A 37 -1.47 -10.64 -14.37
C PRO A 37 -1.03 -11.65 -15.43
N PHE A 38 0.09 -12.32 -15.24
CA PHE A 38 0.67 -13.29 -16.18
C PHE A 38 0.97 -14.61 -15.48
N GLY A 39 1.16 -15.65 -16.27
CA GLY A 39 1.45 -16.99 -15.76
C GLY A 39 2.78 -17.08 -15.02
N ALA A 40 2.89 -18.07 -14.15
CA ALA A 40 4.13 -18.39 -13.44
C ALA A 40 5.26 -18.69 -14.43
N GLY A 41 6.44 -18.14 -14.18
CA GLY A 41 7.61 -18.30 -15.04
C GLY A 41 7.71 -17.27 -16.18
N SER A 42 6.71 -16.40 -16.37
CA SER A 42 6.83 -15.27 -17.30
C SER A 42 7.86 -14.25 -16.82
N GLY A 43 8.34 -13.40 -17.71
CA GLY A 43 9.29 -12.35 -17.34
C GLY A 43 8.76 -11.42 -16.25
N VAL A 44 7.49 -11.08 -16.29
CA VAL A 44 6.83 -10.25 -15.28
C VAL A 44 6.72 -10.98 -13.93
N ASP A 45 6.45 -12.29 -13.96
CA ASP A 45 6.42 -13.09 -12.74
C ASP A 45 7.81 -13.18 -12.08
N ILE A 46 8.84 -13.43 -12.86
CA ILE A 46 10.23 -13.47 -12.36
C ILE A 46 10.60 -12.13 -11.71
N LEU A 47 10.28 -11.03 -12.35
CA LEU A 47 10.49 -9.69 -11.83
C LEU A 47 9.70 -9.46 -10.52
N GLY A 48 8.44 -9.85 -10.52
CA GLY A 48 7.57 -9.73 -9.34
C GLY A 48 8.09 -10.51 -8.14
N ARG A 49 8.59 -11.72 -8.34
CA ARG A 49 9.18 -12.54 -7.29
C ARG A 49 10.50 -11.96 -6.78
N HIS A 50 11.32 -11.40 -7.66
CA HIS A 50 12.54 -10.72 -7.26
C HIS A 50 12.23 -9.49 -6.39
N ILE A 51 11.30 -8.67 -6.81
CA ILE A 51 10.84 -7.51 -6.03
C ILE A 51 10.27 -7.95 -4.67
N ALA A 52 9.46 -9.01 -4.64
CA ALA A 52 8.89 -9.54 -3.41
C ALA A 52 9.97 -9.96 -2.41
N ASN A 53 11.01 -10.65 -2.86
CA ASN A 53 12.13 -11.05 -2.01
C ASN A 53 12.89 -9.85 -1.46
N GLU A 54 13.19 -8.87 -2.30
CA GLU A 54 13.89 -7.65 -1.87
C GLU A 54 13.09 -6.85 -0.84
N LEU A 55 11.78 -6.72 -1.05
CA LEU A 55 10.91 -6.03 -0.12
C LEU A 55 10.78 -6.77 1.22
N GLN A 56 10.69 -8.10 1.17
CA GLN A 56 10.62 -8.92 2.37
C GLN A 56 11.90 -8.78 3.22
N GLU A 57 13.07 -8.80 2.59
CA GLU A 57 14.34 -8.62 3.28
C GLU A 57 14.46 -7.22 3.91
N LYS A 58 14.05 -6.19 3.19
CA LYS A 58 14.18 -4.80 3.64
C LYS A 58 13.13 -4.38 4.66
N LEU A 59 11.92 -4.90 4.56
CA LEU A 59 10.77 -4.46 5.36
C LEU A 59 10.39 -5.44 6.48
N GLY A 60 10.93 -6.66 6.45
CA GLY A 60 10.73 -7.65 7.51
C GLY A 60 9.35 -8.28 7.59
N LYS A 61 8.51 -8.11 6.55
CA LYS A 61 7.18 -8.72 6.43
C LYS A 61 7.09 -9.55 5.16
N PRO A 62 6.29 -10.64 5.13
CA PRO A 62 6.14 -11.47 3.94
C PRO A 62 5.53 -10.69 2.76
N PHE A 63 6.11 -10.89 1.58
CA PHE A 63 5.56 -10.44 0.30
C PHE A 63 5.34 -11.68 -0.57
N VAL A 64 4.10 -11.95 -0.93
CA VAL A 64 3.69 -13.16 -1.67
C VAL A 64 3.24 -12.77 -3.07
N VAL A 65 3.72 -13.47 -4.08
CA VAL A 65 3.29 -13.29 -5.47
C VAL A 65 2.11 -14.19 -5.75
N GLU A 66 1.05 -13.62 -6.31
CA GLU A 66 -0.14 -14.33 -6.77
C GLU A 66 -0.34 -14.09 -8.28
N ASN A 67 -0.37 -15.17 -9.06
CA ASN A 67 -0.60 -15.09 -10.49
C ASN A 67 -2.10 -15.14 -10.79
N LYS A 68 -2.63 -14.09 -11.43
CA LYS A 68 -4.03 -14.00 -11.86
C LYS A 68 -4.08 -13.73 -13.36
N VAL A 69 -4.19 -14.79 -14.14
CA VAL A 69 -4.22 -14.73 -15.60
C VAL A 69 -5.66 -14.59 -16.08
N GLY A 70 -5.88 -13.83 -17.14
CA GLY A 70 -7.15 -13.74 -17.85
C GLY A 70 -7.50 -12.32 -18.32
N ALA A 71 -8.25 -12.25 -19.41
CA ALA A 71 -8.79 -11.01 -19.99
C ALA A 71 -7.74 -9.89 -20.15
N ASN A 72 -6.53 -10.22 -20.62
CA ASN A 72 -5.42 -9.28 -20.80
C ASN A 72 -5.02 -8.50 -19.53
N GLY A 73 -5.17 -9.13 -18.37
CA GLY A 73 -4.87 -8.51 -17.07
C GLY A 73 -6.05 -7.86 -16.39
N ASN A 74 -7.24 -7.82 -17.01
CA ASN A 74 -8.43 -7.21 -16.39
C ASN A 74 -8.92 -7.97 -15.16
N VAL A 75 -8.75 -9.28 -15.10
CA VAL A 75 -9.07 -10.10 -13.93
C VAL A 75 -8.21 -9.69 -12.74
N ALA A 76 -6.91 -9.56 -12.94
CA ALA A 76 -5.97 -9.12 -11.91
C ALA A 76 -6.27 -7.68 -11.45
N ALA A 77 -6.53 -6.78 -12.39
CA ALA A 77 -6.88 -5.40 -12.08
C ALA A 77 -8.18 -5.29 -11.28
N ALA A 78 -9.20 -6.06 -11.65
CA ALA A 78 -10.47 -6.09 -10.91
C ALA A 78 -10.29 -6.62 -9.48
N GLN A 79 -9.47 -7.65 -9.29
CA GLN A 79 -9.17 -8.16 -7.95
C GLN A 79 -8.42 -7.13 -7.11
N ALA A 80 -7.42 -6.46 -7.67
CA ALA A 80 -6.69 -5.40 -6.97
C ALA A 80 -7.60 -4.23 -6.59
N ALA A 81 -8.50 -3.84 -7.48
CA ALA A 81 -9.45 -2.74 -7.24
C ALA A 81 -10.44 -3.03 -6.10
N LYS A 82 -10.77 -4.31 -5.88
CA LYS A 82 -11.68 -4.75 -4.81
C LYS A 82 -10.96 -5.04 -3.50
N ALA A 83 -9.65 -5.10 -3.50
CA ALA A 83 -8.87 -5.34 -2.29
C ALA A 83 -8.93 -4.14 -1.33
N PRO A 84 -8.71 -4.35 -0.02
CA PRO A 84 -8.60 -3.24 0.92
C PRO A 84 -7.54 -2.23 0.50
N ALA A 85 -7.85 -0.94 0.63
CA ALA A 85 -6.96 0.15 0.24
C ALA A 85 -5.91 0.51 1.33
N ASP A 86 -5.34 -0.49 1.96
CA ASP A 86 -4.37 -0.35 3.05
C ASP A 86 -2.93 -0.66 2.63
N GLY A 87 -2.70 -0.88 1.33
CA GLY A 87 -1.38 -1.24 0.79
C GLY A 87 -0.99 -2.70 0.96
N SER A 88 -1.89 -3.58 1.43
CA SER A 88 -1.62 -5.01 1.55
C SER A 88 -1.78 -5.80 0.25
N THR A 89 -2.28 -5.17 -0.80
CA THR A 89 -2.41 -5.74 -2.13
C THR A 89 -1.80 -4.79 -3.15
N LEU A 90 -0.82 -5.26 -3.89
CA LEU A 90 -0.13 -4.52 -4.95
C LEU A 90 -0.38 -5.22 -6.29
N LEU A 91 -0.44 -4.45 -7.36
CA LEU A 91 -0.60 -4.97 -8.72
C LEU A 91 0.57 -4.53 -9.59
N ILE A 92 1.20 -5.48 -10.27
CA ILE A 92 2.15 -5.16 -11.34
C ILE A 92 1.36 -5.00 -12.64
N VAL A 93 1.50 -3.86 -13.28
CA VAL A 93 0.84 -3.58 -14.56
C VAL A 93 1.87 -3.43 -15.67
N THR A 94 1.45 -3.78 -16.88
CA THR A 94 2.19 -3.48 -18.10
C THR A 94 1.50 -2.33 -18.85
N PRO A 95 2.19 -1.64 -19.77
CA PRO A 95 1.57 -0.56 -20.55
C PRO A 95 0.31 -0.99 -21.31
N GLY A 96 0.22 -2.27 -21.71
CA GLY A 96 -0.97 -2.80 -22.36
C GLY A 96 -2.23 -2.77 -21.51
N ILE A 97 -2.11 -2.92 -20.20
CA ILE A 97 -3.26 -2.83 -19.27
C ILE A 97 -3.69 -1.37 -19.09
N ALA A 98 -2.74 -0.46 -19.08
CA ALA A 98 -3.01 0.96 -18.87
C ALA A 98 -3.74 1.63 -20.05
N VAL A 99 -3.67 1.06 -21.24
CA VAL A 99 -4.24 1.62 -22.48
C VAL A 99 -5.66 1.09 -22.76
N GLN A 100 -6.14 0.11 -22.01
CA GLN A 100 -7.44 -0.55 -22.25
C GLN A 100 -8.64 0.15 -21.59
N ASN A 101 -8.57 1.42 -21.36
CA ASN A 101 -9.68 2.18 -20.79
C ASN A 101 -10.61 2.72 -21.86
#